data_b4cb21b831e7936d0990578a2f851862
#
_entry.id   b4cb21b831e7936d0990578a2f851862
#
_cell.length_a   1.000
_cell.length_b   1.000
_cell.length_c   1.000
_cell.angle_alpha   90.00
_cell.angle_beta   90.00
_cell.angle_gamma   90.00
#
_symmetry.space_group_name_H-M   'P 1'
#
loop_
_entity.id
_entity.type
_entity.pdbx_description
1 polymer ?
#
loop_
_entity_poly.entity_id
_entity_poly.type
_entity_poly.pdbx_seq_one_letter_code
_entity_poly.pdbx_strand_id
1 'polypeptide(L)'
;YNYQSLMDHLGNCEEWDLKLGEGVRFLPPYATGHTGAYRGKLEALQTAMPVLDRCDAEYVVLSDTTVLCAINFDAVLDEHIASGCDITVIAKAGYADGKRRQPLAVKLGEDGKIVDLAVDYCAPSDYLVGMSMFIMRRDKLIQIIREMVPHGKYHFERDFILPEYNAGNLKVNVYPFH
;
A
#
# COMPACT_ATOMS: atom_id res chain seq x y z
N TYR A 1 -12.83 -15.94 8.82
CA TYR A 1 -12.71 -14.53 9.17
C TYR A 1 -14.11 -13.96 9.38
N ASN A 2 -14.34 -13.37 10.55
CA ASN A 2 -15.65 -12.82 10.92
C ASN A 2 -15.75 -11.36 10.46
N TYR A 3 -16.00 -11.13 9.15
CA TYR A 3 -16.20 -9.78 8.63
C TYR A 3 -17.46 -9.12 9.19
N GLN A 4 -18.43 -9.92 9.68
CA GLN A 4 -19.66 -9.41 10.27
C GLN A 4 -19.37 -8.50 11.46
N SER A 5 -18.43 -8.88 12.33
CA SER A 5 -18.01 -8.03 13.47
C SER A 5 -17.45 -6.68 13.02
N LEU A 6 -16.73 -6.63 11.89
CA LEU A 6 -16.27 -5.37 11.29
C LEU A 6 -17.46 -4.54 10.78
N MET A 7 -18.40 -5.17 10.09
CA MET A 7 -19.59 -4.49 9.58
C MET A 7 -20.47 -3.94 10.72
N ASP A 8 -20.63 -4.73 11.78
CA ASP A 8 -21.40 -4.32 12.97
C ASP A 8 -20.70 -3.14 13.68
N HIS A 9 -19.38 -3.14 13.76
CA HIS A 9 -18.60 -2.05 14.35
C HIS A 9 -18.67 -0.76 13.52
N LEU A 10 -18.56 -0.88 12.21
CA LEU A 10 -18.57 0.28 11.32
C LEU A 10 -19.98 0.83 11.10
N GLY A 11 -21.02 0.00 11.22
CA GLY A 11 -22.41 0.42 11.04
C GLY A 11 -22.60 1.16 9.71
N ASN A 12 -23.17 2.36 9.78
CA ASN A 12 -23.33 3.29 8.67
C ASN A 12 -22.20 4.35 8.57
N CYS A 13 -21.17 4.23 9.39
CA CYS A 13 -20.02 5.14 9.45
C CYS A 13 -20.37 6.58 9.88
N GLU A 14 -21.54 6.83 10.47
CA GLU A 14 -21.96 8.16 10.95
C GLU A 14 -21.07 8.67 12.09
N GLU A 15 -20.58 7.79 12.96
CA GLU A 15 -19.70 8.14 14.07
C GLU A 15 -18.39 8.80 13.64
N TRP A 16 -17.96 8.58 12.38
CA TRP A 16 -16.76 9.18 11.79
C TRP A 16 -17.08 10.24 10.72
N ASP A 17 -18.31 10.73 10.68
CA ASP A 17 -18.80 11.67 9.66
C ASP A 17 -18.63 11.15 8.22
N LEU A 18 -18.63 9.83 8.06
CA LEU A 18 -18.51 9.13 6.79
C LEU A 18 -19.85 8.43 6.47
N LYS A 19 -20.52 8.83 5.41
CA LYS A 19 -21.75 8.21 4.98
C LYS A 19 -21.50 7.00 4.09
N LEU A 20 -22.17 5.92 4.39
CA LEU A 20 -22.12 4.71 3.57
C LEU A 20 -22.57 5.03 2.13
N GLY A 21 -21.75 4.67 1.16
CA GLY A 21 -22.02 4.91 -0.25
C GLY A 21 -21.49 6.24 -0.80
N GLU A 22 -21.24 7.23 0.04
CA GLU A 22 -20.60 8.49 -0.34
C GLU A 22 -19.11 8.51 0.01
N GLY A 23 -18.73 8.06 1.22
CA GLY A 23 -17.35 8.10 1.71
C GLY A 23 -16.72 6.74 1.95
N VAL A 24 -17.48 5.73 2.37
CA VAL A 24 -16.99 4.38 2.66
C VAL A 24 -17.66 3.35 1.78
N ARG A 25 -16.85 2.47 1.18
CA ARG A 25 -17.33 1.34 0.37
C ARG A 25 -16.71 0.05 0.86
N PHE A 26 -17.56 -0.91 1.21
CA PHE A 26 -17.14 -2.26 1.53
C PHE A 26 -17.05 -3.10 0.27
N LEU A 27 -15.91 -3.73 0.04
CA LEU A 27 -15.62 -4.53 -1.15
C LEU A 27 -15.28 -5.97 -0.75
N PRO A 28 -16.25 -6.77 -0.29
CA PRO A 28 -15.99 -8.14 0.11
C PRO A 28 -15.68 -9.02 -1.11
N PRO A 29 -14.85 -10.08 -0.96
CA PRO A 29 -14.41 -10.93 -2.07
C PRO A 29 -15.55 -11.53 -2.89
N TYR A 30 -16.60 -11.98 -2.22
CA TYR A 30 -17.74 -12.63 -2.86
C TYR A 30 -18.61 -11.68 -3.70
N ALA A 31 -18.57 -10.38 -3.46
CA ALA A 31 -19.31 -9.39 -4.25
C ALA A 31 -18.81 -9.28 -5.69
N THR A 32 -17.61 -9.76 -5.96
CA THR A 32 -16.97 -9.76 -7.29
C THR A 32 -16.85 -11.15 -7.90
N GLY A 33 -17.55 -12.15 -7.34
CA GLY A 33 -17.50 -13.55 -7.82
C GLY A 33 -16.25 -14.32 -7.36
N HIS A 34 -15.45 -13.75 -6.47
CA HIS A 34 -14.29 -14.42 -5.91
C HIS A 34 -14.71 -15.47 -4.87
N THR A 35 -14.29 -16.72 -5.02
CA THR A 35 -14.71 -17.85 -4.19
C THR A 35 -13.70 -18.21 -3.11
N GLY A 36 -12.95 -17.26 -2.56
CA GLY A 36 -11.93 -17.57 -1.55
C GLY A 36 -11.26 -16.34 -0.96
N ALA A 37 -10.26 -16.56 -0.12
CA ALA A 37 -9.41 -15.49 0.36
C ALA A 37 -8.52 -14.97 -0.78
N TYR A 38 -8.25 -13.68 -0.79
CA TYR A 38 -7.31 -13.08 -1.74
C TYR A 38 -5.91 -13.65 -1.55
N ARG A 39 -5.24 -13.95 -2.66
CA ARG A 39 -3.85 -14.44 -2.68
C ARG A 39 -2.84 -13.35 -2.35
N GLY A 40 -3.22 -12.09 -2.56
CA GLY A 40 -2.38 -10.95 -2.26
C GLY A 40 -3.09 -9.62 -2.44
N LYS A 41 -2.38 -8.54 -2.13
CA LYS A 41 -2.89 -7.17 -2.14
C LYS A 41 -3.37 -6.72 -3.52
N LEU A 42 -2.65 -7.06 -4.59
CA LEU A 42 -3.06 -6.69 -5.96
C LEU A 42 -4.38 -7.35 -6.37
N GLU A 43 -4.59 -8.61 -5.98
CA GLU A 43 -5.85 -9.29 -6.24
C GLU A 43 -7.01 -8.67 -5.45
N ALA A 44 -6.77 -8.29 -4.19
CA ALA A 44 -7.76 -7.56 -3.41
C ALA A 44 -8.10 -6.20 -4.05
N LEU A 45 -7.10 -5.46 -4.54
CA LEU A 45 -7.29 -4.19 -5.21
C LEU A 45 -8.03 -4.33 -6.55
N GLN A 46 -7.99 -5.49 -7.21
CA GLN A 46 -8.80 -5.74 -8.41
C GLN A 46 -10.30 -5.58 -8.13
N THR A 47 -10.77 -5.91 -6.92
CA THR A 47 -12.17 -5.70 -6.55
C THR A 47 -12.55 -4.23 -6.42
N ALA A 48 -11.56 -3.35 -6.22
CA ALA A 48 -11.74 -1.91 -6.15
C ALA A 48 -11.76 -1.22 -7.53
N MET A 49 -11.48 -1.93 -8.63
CA MET A 49 -11.42 -1.35 -9.97
C MET A 49 -12.66 -0.51 -10.36
N PRO A 50 -13.92 -0.97 -10.10
CA PRO A 50 -15.08 -0.15 -10.42
C PRO A 50 -15.15 1.16 -9.63
N VAL A 51 -14.53 1.23 -8.46
CA VAL A 51 -14.41 2.46 -7.65
C VAL A 51 -13.30 3.34 -8.21
N LEU A 52 -12.13 2.76 -8.47
CA LEU A 52 -10.97 3.46 -9.01
C LEU A 52 -11.26 4.07 -10.39
N ASP A 53 -11.97 3.35 -11.26
CA ASP A 53 -12.31 3.83 -12.61
C ASP A 53 -13.28 5.04 -12.59
N ARG A 54 -14.11 5.19 -11.54
CA ARG A 54 -15.07 6.30 -11.38
C ARG A 54 -14.57 7.44 -10.52
N CYS A 55 -13.46 7.25 -9.83
CA CYS A 55 -12.89 8.25 -8.94
C CYS A 55 -12.13 9.31 -9.74
N ASP A 56 -12.32 10.58 -9.41
CA ASP A 56 -11.62 11.71 -10.05
C ASP A 56 -10.30 12.07 -9.33
N ALA A 57 -9.99 11.43 -8.19
CA ALA A 57 -8.75 11.68 -7.47
C ALA A 57 -7.53 11.32 -8.30
N GLU A 58 -6.53 12.18 -8.32
CA GLU A 58 -5.28 11.96 -9.06
C GLU A 58 -4.37 10.95 -8.35
N TYR A 59 -4.36 10.98 -7.03
CA TYR A 59 -3.53 10.12 -6.19
C TYR A 59 -4.39 9.19 -5.33
N VAL A 60 -3.79 8.07 -4.91
CA VAL A 60 -4.38 7.12 -4.00
C VAL A 60 -3.41 6.82 -2.85
N VAL A 61 -3.99 6.63 -1.67
CA VAL A 61 -3.29 6.10 -0.50
C VAL A 61 -3.71 4.64 -0.34
N LEU A 62 -2.74 3.74 -0.33
CA LEU A 62 -2.94 2.34 0.05
C LEU A 62 -2.46 2.17 1.48
N SER A 63 -3.27 1.55 2.32
CA SER A 63 -2.92 1.29 3.72
C SER A 63 -3.47 -0.04 4.19
N ASP A 64 -2.65 -0.82 4.89
CA ASP A 64 -3.12 -1.99 5.61
C ASP A 64 -3.73 -1.59 6.96
N THR A 65 -4.64 -2.39 7.47
CA THR A 65 -5.33 -2.16 8.76
C THR A 65 -4.52 -2.60 9.98
N THR A 66 -3.31 -3.10 9.78
CA THR A 66 -2.43 -3.61 10.85
C THR A 66 -1.61 -2.52 11.53
N VAL A 67 -1.64 -1.30 11.00
CA VAL A 67 -0.87 -0.16 11.53
C VAL A 67 -1.82 0.84 12.17
N LEU A 68 -1.49 1.26 13.39
CA LEU A 68 -2.14 2.36 14.10
C LEU A 68 -1.13 3.49 14.29
N CYS A 69 -1.35 4.61 13.64
CA CYS A 69 -0.51 5.79 13.74
C CYS A 69 -1.30 7.06 13.43
N ALA A 70 -0.81 8.20 13.92
CA ALA A 70 -1.28 9.51 13.51
C ALA A 70 -0.36 10.02 12.39
N ILE A 71 -0.85 10.09 11.17
CA ILE A 71 -0.08 10.55 10.00
C ILE A 71 -0.84 11.64 9.27
N ASN A 72 -0.13 12.68 8.85
CA ASN A 72 -0.67 13.69 7.96
C ASN A 72 -0.38 13.30 6.51
N PHE A 73 -1.37 12.74 5.84
CA PHE A 73 -1.24 12.32 4.44
C PHE A 73 -1.06 13.48 3.46
N ASP A 74 -1.50 14.70 3.78
CA ASP A 74 -1.26 15.87 2.93
C ASP A 74 0.25 16.18 2.86
N ALA A 75 0.94 16.14 3.99
CA ALA A 75 2.39 16.34 4.03
C ALA A 75 3.15 15.23 3.26
N VAL A 76 2.69 13.98 3.35
CA VAL A 76 3.28 12.86 2.58
C VAL A 76 3.02 13.03 1.08
N LEU A 77 1.83 13.49 0.70
CA LEU A 77 1.47 13.75 -0.69
C LEU A 77 2.30 14.89 -1.28
N ASP A 78 2.46 16.00 -0.54
CA ASP A 78 3.30 17.11 -0.98
C ASP A 78 4.75 16.66 -1.25
N GLU A 79 5.31 15.84 -0.36
CA GLU A 79 6.65 15.27 -0.55
C GLU A 79 6.68 14.28 -1.74
N HIS A 80 5.65 13.46 -1.90
CA HIS A 80 5.54 12.56 -3.05
C HIS A 80 5.58 13.35 -4.37
N ILE A 81 4.78 14.41 -4.48
CA ILE A 81 4.72 15.27 -5.67
C ILE A 81 6.09 15.94 -5.89
N ALA A 82 6.68 16.50 -4.84
CA ALA A 82 7.98 17.15 -4.93
C ALA A 82 9.12 16.19 -5.34
N SER A 83 9.05 14.93 -4.93
CA SER A 83 10.05 13.91 -5.27
C SER A 83 10.04 13.53 -6.75
N GLY A 84 8.90 13.68 -7.44
CA GLY A 84 8.72 13.21 -8.82
C GLY A 84 8.85 11.71 -8.99
N CYS A 85 8.71 10.93 -7.91
CA CYS A 85 8.77 9.47 -7.91
C CYS A 85 7.41 8.84 -8.27
N ASP A 86 7.44 7.60 -8.71
CA ASP A 86 6.24 6.85 -9.08
C ASP A 86 5.44 6.39 -7.87
N ILE A 87 6.13 6.09 -6.77
CA ILE A 87 5.54 5.62 -5.50
C ILE A 87 6.34 6.16 -4.31
N THR A 88 5.64 6.55 -3.26
CA THR A 88 6.23 6.83 -1.94
C THR A 88 5.84 5.74 -0.97
N VAL A 89 6.84 5.16 -0.33
CA VAL A 89 6.71 4.17 0.75
C VAL A 89 6.85 4.89 2.08
N ILE A 90 5.89 4.72 2.98
CA ILE A 90 6.00 5.22 4.34
C ILE A 90 6.71 4.16 5.18
N ALA A 91 7.83 4.51 5.81
CA ALA A 91 8.66 3.57 6.53
C ALA A 91 9.14 4.14 7.87
N LYS A 92 9.39 3.27 8.84
CA LYS A 92 9.80 3.65 10.20
C LYS A 92 11.09 2.94 10.63
N ALA A 93 11.98 3.70 11.26
CA ALA A 93 13.18 3.18 11.89
C ALA A 93 12.89 2.48 13.24
N GLY A 94 13.80 1.62 13.67
CA GLY A 94 13.76 1.00 15.01
C GLY A 94 12.90 -0.26 15.13
N TYR A 95 12.29 -0.73 14.05
CA TYR A 95 11.46 -1.95 14.04
C TYR A 95 12.14 -3.15 13.38
N ALA A 96 13.23 -2.95 12.66
CA ALA A 96 14.05 -4.02 12.12
C ALA A 96 14.97 -4.58 13.23
N ASP A 97 14.87 -5.87 13.52
CA ASP A 97 15.59 -6.55 14.60
C ASP A 97 16.40 -7.77 14.13
N GLY A 98 16.44 -8.01 12.83
CA GLY A 98 17.10 -9.16 12.22
C GLY A 98 16.41 -10.51 12.46
N LYS A 99 15.29 -10.53 13.21
CA LYS A 99 14.62 -11.77 13.62
C LYS A 99 13.28 -11.98 12.96
N ARG A 100 12.54 -10.90 12.75
CA ARG A 100 11.22 -10.94 12.12
C ARG A 100 11.30 -10.58 10.64
N ARG A 101 10.58 -11.32 9.83
CA ARG A 101 10.41 -10.97 8.42
C ARG A 101 9.56 -9.73 8.30
N GLN A 102 10.05 -8.77 7.53
CA GLN A 102 9.34 -7.54 7.19
C GLN A 102 8.78 -7.65 5.78
N PRO A 103 7.52 -7.27 5.56
CA PRO A 103 6.91 -7.28 4.22
C PRO A 103 7.71 -6.43 3.22
N LEU A 104 8.24 -5.29 3.69
CA LEU A 104 9.12 -4.41 2.95
C LEU A 104 10.13 -3.79 3.92
N ALA A 105 11.40 -3.83 3.57
CA ALA A 105 12.49 -3.19 4.31
C ALA A 105 13.35 -2.36 3.34
N VAL A 106 13.73 -1.17 3.76
CA VAL A 106 14.48 -0.22 2.94
C VAL A 106 15.69 0.28 3.69
N LYS A 107 16.84 0.26 3.06
CA LYS A 107 18.06 0.88 3.57
C LYS A 107 18.35 2.16 2.80
N LEU A 108 18.58 3.24 3.53
CA LEU A 108 18.98 4.52 2.97
C LEU A 108 20.48 4.71 3.12
N GLY A 109 21.10 5.31 2.11
CA GLY A 109 22.47 5.80 2.17
C GLY A 109 22.57 7.14 2.90
N GLU A 110 23.79 7.65 3.07
CA GLU A 110 24.06 8.94 3.70
C GLU A 110 23.44 10.12 2.93
N ASP A 111 23.22 9.97 1.63
CA ASP A 111 22.55 10.93 0.75
C ASP A 111 21.00 10.85 0.80
N GLY A 112 20.45 9.97 1.64
CA GLY A 112 19.01 9.74 1.77
C GLY A 112 18.41 8.89 0.65
N LYS A 113 19.22 8.41 -0.32
CA LYS A 113 18.71 7.54 -1.39
C LYS A 113 18.65 6.09 -0.95
N ILE A 114 17.76 5.35 -1.59
CA ILE A 114 17.66 3.90 -1.37
C ILE A 114 18.92 3.22 -1.90
N VAL A 115 19.62 2.50 -1.04
CA VAL A 115 20.78 1.66 -1.39
C VAL A 115 20.42 0.18 -1.41
N ASP A 116 19.36 -0.22 -0.70
CA ASP A 116 18.82 -1.57 -0.74
C ASP A 116 17.31 -1.58 -0.44
N LEU A 117 16.59 -2.45 -1.11
CA LEU A 117 15.17 -2.68 -0.93
C LEU A 117 14.92 -4.18 -0.93
N ALA A 118 14.35 -4.70 0.15
CA ALA A 118 14.13 -6.11 0.37
C ALA A 118 12.69 -6.41 0.79
N VAL A 119 12.18 -7.58 0.39
CA VAL A 119 10.83 -8.06 0.69
C VAL A 119 10.92 -9.39 1.41
N ASP A 120 10.02 -9.62 2.38
CA ASP A 120 10.00 -10.82 3.23
C ASP A 120 11.36 -11.11 3.90
N TYR A 121 12.04 -10.06 4.33
CA TYR A 121 13.41 -10.08 4.80
C TYR A 121 13.52 -9.83 6.31
N CYS A 122 14.39 -10.58 6.98
CA CYS A 122 14.77 -10.34 8.36
C CYS A 122 15.82 -9.22 8.41
N ALA A 123 15.36 -7.99 8.23
CA ALA A 123 16.21 -6.82 8.07
C ALA A 123 16.96 -6.48 9.36
N PRO A 124 18.27 -6.18 9.30
CA PRO A 124 19.02 -5.65 10.44
C PRO A 124 18.54 -4.24 10.83
N SER A 125 19.01 -3.77 12.00
CA SER A 125 18.52 -2.54 12.64
C SER A 125 18.81 -1.24 11.88
N ASP A 126 19.65 -1.28 10.86
CA ASP A 126 19.96 -0.15 9.98
C ASP A 126 19.00 0.02 8.80
N TYR A 127 17.95 -0.83 8.74
CA TYR A 127 16.86 -0.69 7.79
C TYR A 127 15.65 0.00 8.41
N LEU A 128 14.93 0.75 7.57
CA LEU A 128 13.57 1.18 7.86
C LEU A 128 12.60 0.06 7.47
N VAL A 129 11.57 -0.12 8.27
CA VAL A 129 10.48 -1.08 7.98
C VAL A 129 9.34 -0.34 7.31
N GLY A 130 8.91 -0.82 6.16
CA GLY A 130 7.73 -0.30 5.47
C GLY A 130 6.47 -0.53 6.30
N MET A 131 5.69 0.52 6.46
CA MET A 131 4.45 0.50 7.27
C MET A 131 3.24 -0.03 6.47
N SER A 132 3.46 -0.67 5.33
CA SER A 132 2.41 -1.10 4.40
C SER A 132 1.48 0.04 3.98
N MET A 133 2.02 1.25 3.94
CA MET A 133 1.36 2.45 3.45
C MET A 133 2.12 3.02 2.27
N PHE A 134 1.38 3.35 1.21
CA PHE A 134 1.94 3.82 -0.05
C PHE A 134 1.10 4.96 -0.62
N ILE A 135 1.77 5.93 -1.26
CA ILE A 135 1.11 6.95 -2.09
C ILE A 135 1.60 6.80 -3.52
N MET A 136 0.69 6.83 -4.46
CA MET A 136 0.99 6.78 -5.88
C MET A 136 -0.15 7.36 -6.72
N ARG A 137 0.11 7.58 -8.01
CA ARG A 137 -0.94 8.00 -8.94
C ARG A 137 -1.97 6.89 -9.14
N ARG A 138 -3.26 7.27 -9.16
CA ARG A 138 -4.38 6.36 -9.36
C ARG A 138 -4.31 5.64 -10.71
N ASP A 139 -4.00 6.37 -11.78
CA ASP A 139 -3.89 5.81 -13.14
C ASP A 139 -2.80 4.73 -13.23
N LYS A 140 -1.65 4.96 -12.57
CA LYS A 140 -0.58 3.98 -12.47
C LYS A 140 -1.01 2.72 -11.72
N LEU A 141 -1.74 2.88 -10.60
CA LEU A 141 -2.28 1.73 -9.86
C LEU A 141 -3.24 0.90 -10.72
N ILE A 142 -4.16 1.55 -11.44
CA ILE A 142 -5.08 0.88 -12.35
C ILE A 142 -4.33 0.08 -13.42
N GLN A 143 -3.30 0.67 -14.02
CA GLN A 143 -2.45 0.00 -15.00
C GLN A 143 -1.79 -1.25 -14.41
N ILE A 144 -1.18 -1.12 -13.23
CA ILE A 144 -0.50 -2.23 -12.54
C ILE A 144 -1.47 -3.39 -12.28
N ILE A 145 -2.67 -3.11 -11.76
CA ILE A 145 -3.67 -4.15 -11.49
C ILE A 145 -4.06 -4.87 -12.78
N ARG A 146 -4.33 -4.12 -13.86
CA ARG A 146 -4.74 -4.68 -15.16
C ARG A 146 -3.65 -5.52 -15.82
N GLU A 147 -2.38 -5.15 -15.64
CA GLU A 147 -1.25 -5.87 -16.23
C GLU A 147 -0.81 -7.07 -15.40
N MET A 148 -0.81 -6.95 -14.07
CA MET A 148 -0.17 -7.95 -13.22
C MET A 148 -1.08 -9.09 -12.79
N VAL A 149 -2.32 -8.78 -12.40
CA VAL A 149 -3.23 -9.81 -11.88
C VAL A 149 -3.55 -10.91 -12.89
N PRO A 150 -3.82 -10.62 -14.18
CA PRO A 150 -4.02 -11.68 -15.19
C PRO A 150 -2.80 -12.57 -15.42
N HIS A 151 -1.59 -12.09 -15.06
CA HIS A 151 -0.34 -12.85 -15.18
C HIS A 151 0.06 -13.58 -13.89
N GLY A 152 -0.86 -13.70 -12.92
CA GLY A 152 -0.62 -14.44 -11.69
C GLY A 152 0.25 -13.71 -10.67
N LYS A 153 0.41 -12.40 -10.80
CA LYS A 153 1.15 -11.54 -9.86
C LYS A 153 0.17 -10.90 -8.89
N TYR A 154 0.21 -11.32 -7.63
CA TYR A 154 -0.80 -10.95 -6.64
C TYR A 154 -0.28 -10.12 -5.47
N HIS A 155 1.03 -10.17 -5.20
CA HIS A 155 1.64 -9.48 -4.07
C HIS A 155 2.26 -8.16 -4.50
N PHE A 156 1.80 -7.06 -3.90
CA PHE A 156 2.18 -5.71 -4.29
C PHE A 156 3.68 -5.45 -4.11
N GLU A 157 4.24 -5.81 -2.96
CA GLU A 157 5.64 -5.57 -2.66
C GLU A 157 6.55 -6.54 -3.44
N ARG A 158 6.24 -7.85 -3.44
CA ARG A 158 7.07 -8.90 -4.01
C ARG A 158 6.99 -8.97 -5.54
N ASP A 159 5.79 -8.83 -6.08
CA ASP A 159 5.55 -9.09 -7.51
C ASP A 159 5.57 -7.79 -8.34
N PHE A 160 5.48 -6.61 -7.68
CA PHE A 160 5.52 -5.31 -8.35
C PHE A 160 6.69 -4.44 -7.86
N ILE A 161 6.71 -3.98 -6.59
CA ILE A 161 7.67 -2.97 -6.14
C ILE A 161 9.11 -3.46 -6.35
N LEU A 162 9.45 -4.63 -5.80
CA LEU A 162 10.83 -5.14 -5.83
C LEU A 162 11.34 -5.41 -7.25
N PRO A 163 10.60 -6.14 -8.12
CA PRO A 163 11.06 -6.40 -9.48
C PRO A 163 11.21 -5.13 -10.32
N GLU A 164 10.24 -4.21 -10.27
CA GLU A 164 10.27 -3.00 -11.08
C GLU A 164 11.32 -1.99 -10.58
N TYR A 165 11.56 -1.93 -9.26
CA TYR A 165 12.66 -1.16 -8.70
C TYR A 165 14.02 -1.71 -9.16
N ASN A 166 14.24 -3.02 -9.07
CA ASN A 166 15.51 -3.66 -9.49
C ASN A 166 15.76 -3.53 -11.01
N ALA A 167 14.68 -3.50 -11.80
CA ALA A 167 14.78 -3.27 -13.24
C ALA A 167 15.01 -1.80 -13.62
N GLY A 168 14.92 -0.87 -12.65
CA GLY A 168 15.03 0.58 -12.90
C GLY A 168 13.79 1.20 -13.54
N ASN A 169 12.66 0.48 -13.56
CA ASN A 169 11.39 0.93 -14.15
C ASN A 169 10.51 1.69 -13.15
N LEU A 170 10.80 1.60 -11.86
CA LEU A 170 10.03 2.21 -10.77
C LEU A 170 10.92 3.12 -9.93
N LYS A 171 10.58 4.40 -9.88
CA LYS A 171 11.20 5.37 -8.98
C LYS A 171 10.47 5.33 -7.64
N VAL A 172 11.18 4.95 -6.60
CA VAL A 172 10.64 4.82 -5.23
C VAL A 172 11.18 5.94 -4.36
N ASN A 173 10.31 6.68 -3.70
CA ASN A 173 10.62 7.59 -2.60
C ASN A 173 10.31 6.91 -1.26
N VAL A 174 11.03 7.28 -0.21
CA VAL A 174 10.78 6.81 1.15
C VAL A 174 10.46 8.00 2.03
N TYR A 175 9.27 7.99 2.64
CA TYR A 175 8.89 8.97 3.66
C TYR A 175 9.19 8.38 5.05
N PRO A 176 10.20 8.89 5.78
CA PRO A 176 10.52 8.41 7.12
C PRO A 176 9.47 8.91 8.12
N PHE A 177 8.74 7.98 8.72
CA PHE A 177 7.78 8.29 9.78
C PHE A 177 8.47 8.32 11.14
N HIS A 178 8.31 9.39 11.89
CA HIS A 178 8.94 9.65 13.19
C HIS A 178 8.02 9.37 14.37
#